data_2bc3c6a67f9831deedd23f717e02952a
#
_entry.id   2bc3c6a67f9831deedd23f717e02952a
#
_cell.length_a   1.000
_cell.length_b   1.000
_cell.length_c   1.000
_cell.angle_alpha   90.00
_cell.angle_beta   90.00
_cell.angle_gamma   90.00
#
_symmetry.space_group_name_H-M   'P 1'
#
loop_
_entity.id
_entity.type
_entity.pdbx_description
1 polymer ?
#
loop_
_entity_poly.entity_id
_entity_poly.type
_entity_poly.pdbx_seq_one_letter_code
_entity_poly.pdbx_strand_id
1 'polypeptide(L)'
;MKRDALSALGLASHVAARLADRSRARQVREALEAGQLDVHYQPKIELRSQRVSGVEALVRWRHPTRGLLAPAAFLPTDEHDGPMVELTAHVLDVAIGQAAEWRRRGVSLSVAVNISAASVADERLAGTIDALLRRFDVPARQLVLEITETAVLRDPEGCAELLHEIAGAGVSISLDDFGTGQSSLSRLLRLPIHELKLDREFVRAMSAGHDKDRLVHAILTFAHDLGHRVVAEGVEDRAMLDRLADLGCDEAQGYYICRPLPADELPDWVLRPRGAADRLFSRPLGAGAWEKPFRAPAVAWR
;
A
#
# COMPACT_ATOMS: atom_id res chain seq x y z
N MET A 1 -45.63 -7.33 1.70
CA MET A 1 -45.40 -6.95 0.30
C MET A 1 -44.22 -5.97 0.08
N LYS A 2 -44.19 -4.71 0.61
CA LYS A 2 -43.02 -3.81 0.36
C LYS A 2 -41.71 -4.29 1.02
N ARG A 3 -41.74 -4.90 2.20
CA ARG A 3 -40.55 -5.45 2.89
C ARG A 3 -39.97 -6.66 2.16
N ASP A 4 -40.80 -7.52 1.62
CA ASP A 4 -40.39 -8.73 0.91
C ASP A 4 -39.75 -8.40 -0.45
N ALA A 5 -40.25 -7.38 -1.14
CA ALA A 5 -39.67 -6.91 -2.40
C ALA A 5 -38.31 -6.25 -2.22
N LEU A 6 -38.08 -5.49 -1.15
CA LEU A 6 -36.76 -4.90 -0.80
C LEU A 6 -35.76 -5.98 -0.41
N SER A 7 -36.17 -7.02 0.31
CA SER A 7 -35.33 -8.18 0.66
C SER A 7 -34.95 -8.98 -0.58
N ALA A 8 -35.87 -9.21 -1.51
CA ALA A 8 -35.60 -9.93 -2.75
C ALA A 8 -34.66 -9.17 -3.68
N LEU A 9 -34.79 -7.84 -3.78
CA LEU A 9 -33.90 -6.98 -4.55
C LEU A 9 -32.47 -6.97 -3.94
N GLY A 10 -32.35 -6.92 -2.62
CA GLY A 10 -31.06 -7.01 -1.93
C GLY A 10 -30.37 -8.35 -2.14
N LEU A 11 -31.10 -9.45 -2.08
CA LEU A 11 -30.58 -10.80 -2.33
C LEU A 11 -30.12 -10.96 -3.80
N ALA A 12 -30.91 -10.49 -4.75
CA ALA A 12 -30.58 -10.53 -6.18
C ALA A 12 -29.30 -9.72 -6.49
N SER A 13 -29.17 -8.52 -5.90
CA SER A 13 -27.98 -7.68 -6.03
C SER A 13 -26.74 -8.36 -5.46
N HIS A 14 -26.86 -9.00 -4.29
CA HIS A 14 -25.75 -9.72 -3.65
C HIS A 14 -25.31 -10.94 -4.46
N VAL A 15 -26.25 -11.69 -5.03
CA VAL A 15 -25.93 -12.84 -5.91
C VAL A 15 -25.24 -12.35 -7.19
N ALA A 16 -25.71 -11.26 -7.80
CA ALA A 16 -25.11 -10.70 -9.00
C ALA A 16 -23.65 -10.22 -8.74
N ALA A 17 -23.40 -9.56 -7.61
CA ALA A 17 -22.06 -9.13 -7.20
C ALA A 17 -21.12 -10.33 -7.04
N ARG A 18 -21.53 -11.41 -6.35
CA ARG A 18 -20.74 -12.63 -6.20
C ARG A 18 -20.43 -13.32 -7.53
N LEU A 19 -21.37 -13.35 -8.46
CA LEU A 19 -21.14 -13.92 -9.80
C LEU A 19 -20.13 -13.07 -10.59
N ALA A 20 -20.22 -11.75 -10.49
CA ALA A 20 -19.25 -10.84 -11.11
C ALA A 20 -17.84 -11.05 -10.53
N ASP A 21 -17.69 -11.19 -9.20
CA ASP A 21 -16.40 -11.42 -8.55
C ASP A 21 -15.80 -12.78 -8.94
N ARG A 22 -16.60 -13.84 -8.99
CA ARG A 22 -16.14 -15.15 -9.50
C ARG A 22 -15.66 -15.08 -10.96
N SER A 23 -16.36 -14.29 -11.79
CA SER A 23 -15.93 -14.08 -13.18
C SER A 23 -14.60 -13.33 -13.25
N ARG A 24 -14.41 -12.30 -12.43
CA ARG A 24 -13.14 -11.56 -12.32
C ARG A 24 -12.00 -12.45 -11.81
N ALA A 25 -12.23 -13.22 -10.76
CA ALA A 25 -11.25 -14.15 -10.21
C ALA A 25 -10.78 -15.16 -11.26
N ARG A 26 -11.71 -15.69 -12.09
CA ARG A 26 -11.34 -16.57 -13.22
C ARG A 26 -10.51 -15.83 -14.26
N GLN A 27 -10.88 -14.60 -14.63
CA GLN A 27 -10.11 -13.79 -15.57
C GLN A 27 -8.69 -13.49 -15.06
N VAL A 28 -8.52 -13.26 -13.76
CA VAL A 28 -7.20 -13.09 -13.13
C VAL A 28 -6.34 -14.33 -13.33
N ARG A 29 -6.90 -15.54 -13.09
CA ARG A 29 -6.16 -16.79 -13.31
C ARG A 29 -5.78 -16.99 -14.77
N GLU A 30 -6.72 -16.78 -15.69
CA GLU A 30 -6.47 -16.87 -17.14
C GLU A 30 -5.38 -15.89 -17.58
N ALA A 31 -5.37 -14.66 -17.03
CA ALA A 31 -4.35 -13.65 -17.31
C ALA A 31 -2.97 -14.01 -16.74
N LEU A 32 -2.92 -14.64 -15.54
CA LEU A 32 -1.68 -15.18 -14.95
C LEU A 32 -1.09 -16.28 -15.84
N GLU A 33 -1.90 -17.29 -16.19
CA GLU A 33 -1.47 -18.41 -17.04
C GLU A 33 -1.00 -17.95 -18.42
N ALA A 34 -1.63 -16.91 -18.97
CA ALA A 34 -1.26 -16.34 -20.26
C ALA A 34 -0.08 -15.35 -20.21
N GLY A 35 0.52 -15.07 -19.03
CA GLY A 35 1.63 -14.11 -18.87
C GLY A 35 1.24 -12.68 -19.25
N GLN A 36 -0.02 -12.30 -19.05
CA GLN A 36 -0.56 -10.99 -19.41
C GLN A 36 -0.50 -9.97 -18.27
N LEU A 37 -0.12 -10.40 -17.05
CA LEU A 37 0.02 -9.51 -15.91
C LEU A 37 1.41 -8.91 -15.86
N ASP A 38 1.46 -7.63 -15.62
CA ASP A 38 2.65 -6.80 -15.48
C ASP A 38 2.64 -6.10 -14.13
N VAL A 39 3.77 -5.57 -13.67
CA VAL A 39 3.87 -4.78 -12.45
C VAL A 39 4.46 -3.41 -12.77
N HIS A 40 3.70 -2.37 -12.48
CA HIS A 40 4.17 -0.99 -12.52
C HIS A 40 4.49 -0.52 -11.10
N TYR A 41 5.33 0.48 -10.98
CA TYR A 41 5.84 0.95 -9.70
C TYR A 41 5.54 2.43 -9.52
N GLN A 42 4.87 2.77 -8.43
CA GLN A 42 4.56 4.16 -8.11
C GLN A 42 5.47 4.66 -6.99
N PRO A 43 6.26 5.73 -7.24
CA PRO A 43 7.16 6.28 -6.25
C PRO A 43 6.44 6.87 -5.04
N LYS A 44 6.98 6.58 -3.84
CA LYS A 44 6.73 7.27 -2.58
C LYS A 44 7.89 8.22 -2.28
N ILE A 45 7.61 9.40 -1.76
CA ILE A 45 8.63 10.37 -1.35
C ILE A 45 8.56 10.63 0.14
N GLU A 46 9.71 10.69 0.80
CA GLU A 46 9.82 11.20 2.15
C GLU A 46 9.73 12.73 2.11
N LEU A 47 8.75 13.29 2.81
CA LEU A 47 8.44 14.71 2.74
C LEU A 47 9.58 15.58 3.30
N ARG A 48 10.26 15.13 4.36
CA ARG A 48 11.36 15.85 4.99
C ARG A 48 12.59 15.98 4.10
N SER A 49 13.04 14.88 3.50
CA SER A 49 14.25 14.85 2.67
C SER A 49 13.97 15.14 1.20
N GLN A 50 12.72 15.09 0.79
CA GLN A 50 12.26 15.17 -0.60
C GLN A 50 12.88 14.10 -1.52
N ARG A 51 13.28 12.97 -0.93
CA ARG A 51 13.88 11.84 -1.64
C ARG A 51 12.85 10.73 -1.81
N VAL A 52 13.03 9.94 -2.85
CA VAL A 52 12.29 8.71 -3.03
C VAL A 52 12.67 7.75 -1.91
N SER A 53 11.69 7.34 -1.11
CA SER A 53 11.86 6.39 0.00
C SER A 53 11.60 4.96 -0.44
N GLY A 54 10.68 4.79 -1.39
CA GLY A 54 10.26 3.50 -1.88
C GLY A 54 9.31 3.60 -3.06
N VAL A 55 8.77 2.46 -3.44
CA VAL A 55 7.77 2.33 -4.50
C VAL A 55 6.67 1.37 -4.08
N GLU A 56 5.47 1.57 -4.57
CA GLU A 56 4.38 0.60 -4.50
C GLU A 56 4.31 -0.19 -5.81
N ALA A 57 4.29 -1.53 -5.69
CA ALA A 57 4.14 -2.45 -6.80
C ALA A 57 2.65 -2.64 -7.14
N LEU A 58 2.25 -2.18 -8.29
CA LEU A 58 0.87 -2.11 -8.73
C LEU A 58 0.67 -3.01 -9.94
N VAL A 59 -0.06 -4.11 -9.79
CA VAL A 59 -0.37 -5.00 -10.91
C VAL A 59 -1.10 -4.27 -12.03
N ARG A 60 -0.79 -4.64 -13.27
CA ARG A 60 -1.42 -4.17 -14.49
C ARG A 60 -1.75 -5.35 -15.37
N TRP A 61 -2.88 -5.31 -16.07
CA TRP A 61 -3.24 -6.33 -17.04
C TRP A 61 -3.09 -5.80 -18.47
N ARG A 62 -2.17 -6.39 -19.22
CA ARG A 62 -2.06 -6.20 -20.69
C ARG A 62 -3.17 -7.01 -21.37
N HIS A 63 -4.39 -6.49 -21.31
CA HIS A 63 -5.55 -7.15 -21.88
C HIS A 63 -5.49 -7.14 -23.41
N PRO A 64 -5.69 -8.29 -24.10
CA PRO A 64 -5.47 -8.40 -25.54
C PRO A 64 -6.31 -7.43 -26.40
N THR A 65 -7.47 -6.99 -25.92
CA THR A 65 -8.37 -6.10 -26.69
C THR A 65 -8.67 -4.77 -26.02
N ARG A 66 -8.40 -4.63 -24.69
CA ARG A 66 -8.75 -3.43 -23.91
C ARG A 66 -7.53 -2.56 -23.55
N GLY A 67 -6.32 -3.00 -23.94
CA GLY A 67 -5.07 -2.34 -23.57
C GLY A 67 -4.67 -2.57 -22.12
N LEU A 68 -3.93 -1.65 -21.53
CA LEU A 68 -3.40 -1.74 -20.16
C LEU A 68 -4.49 -1.37 -19.15
N LEU A 69 -4.85 -2.31 -18.29
CA LEU A 69 -5.89 -2.15 -17.27
C LEU A 69 -5.28 -1.99 -15.89
N ALA A 70 -5.84 -1.07 -15.10
CA ALA A 70 -5.52 -0.91 -13.67
C ALA A 70 -6.31 -1.93 -12.81
N PRO A 71 -5.86 -2.21 -11.57
CA PRO A 71 -6.46 -3.20 -10.66
C PRO A 71 -7.97 -3.11 -10.54
N ALA A 72 -8.51 -1.93 -10.29
CA ALA A 72 -9.96 -1.70 -10.13
C ALA A 72 -10.81 -2.13 -11.34
N ALA A 73 -10.21 -2.27 -12.53
CA ALA A 73 -10.92 -2.68 -13.74
C ALA A 73 -11.07 -4.20 -13.89
N PHE A 74 -10.30 -5.02 -13.13
CA PHE A 74 -10.27 -6.46 -13.32
C PHE A 74 -10.18 -7.29 -12.03
N LEU A 75 -9.69 -6.72 -10.92
CA LEU A 75 -9.66 -7.46 -9.66
C LEU A 75 -11.07 -7.66 -9.09
N PRO A 76 -11.36 -8.81 -8.45
CA PRO A 76 -12.59 -8.99 -7.70
C PRO A 76 -12.63 -8.04 -6.50
N THR A 77 -13.83 -7.67 -6.08
CA THR A 77 -14.04 -6.88 -4.87
C THR A 77 -13.86 -7.75 -3.61
N ASP A 78 -14.21 -9.03 -3.71
CA ASP A 78 -13.95 -10.03 -2.67
C ASP A 78 -12.61 -10.74 -2.94
N GLU A 79 -11.58 -10.38 -2.19
CA GLU A 79 -10.20 -10.87 -2.35
C GLU A 79 -9.95 -12.25 -1.73
N HIS A 80 -11.01 -13.01 -1.43
CA HIS A 80 -10.92 -14.29 -0.71
C HIS A 80 -10.83 -15.53 -1.61
N ASP A 81 -10.83 -15.35 -2.92
CA ASP A 81 -10.73 -16.45 -3.87
C ASP A 81 -9.26 -16.88 -4.09
N GLY A 82 -9.05 -18.19 -4.32
CA GLY A 82 -7.74 -18.79 -4.56
C GLY A 82 -6.84 -18.10 -5.59
N PRO A 83 -7.37 -17.57 -6.73
CA PRO A 83 -6.58 -16.80 -7.68
C PRO A 83 -5.88 -15.57 -7.09
N MET A 84 -6.38 -15.01 -5.99
CA MET A 84 -5.74 -13.88 -5.32
C MET A 84 -4.46 -14.29 -4.58
N VAL A 85 -4.37 -15.52 -4.08
CA VAL A 85 -3.13 -16.08 -3.50
C VAL A 85 -2.07 -16.26 -4.60
N GLU A 86 -2.47 -16.80 -5.75
CA GLU A 86 -1.57 -16.98 -6.91
C GLU A 86 -1.09 -15.62 -7.44
N LEU A 87 -1.98 -14.64 -7.53
CA LEU A 87 -1.64 -13.27 -7.92
C LEU A 87 -0.66 -12.62 -6.94
N THR A 88 -0.92 -12.72 -5.64
CA THR A 88 -0.02 -12.18 -4.61
C THR A 88 1.38 -12.81 -4.71
N ALA A 89 1.47 -14.12 -4.85
CA ALA A 89 2.74 -14.83 -5.02
C ALA A 89 3.48 -14.38 -6.29
N HIS A 90 2.77 -14.18 -7.39
CA HIS A 90 3.32 -13.67 -8.65
C HIS A 90 3.86 -12.24 -8.48
N VAL A 91 3.09 -11.32 -7.88
CA VAL A 91 3.52 -9.94 -7.66
C VAL A 91 4.72 -9.88 -6.72
N LEU A 92 4.76 -10.70 -5.66
CA LEU A 92 5.93 -10.80 -4.77
C LEU A 92 7.18 -11.26 -5.52
N ASP A 93 7.10 -12.32 -6.35
CA ASP A 93 8.25 -12.82 -7.14
C ASP A 93 8.78 -11.74 -8.08
N VAL A 94 7.89 -11.07 -8.82
CA VAL A 94 8.25 -9.99 -9.76
C VAL A 94 8.82 -8.77 -9.02
N ALA A 95 8.18 -8.31 -7.94
CA ALA A 95 8.57 -7.11 -7.22
C ALA A 95 9.90 -7.26 -6.47
N ILE A 96 10.11 -8.42 -5.80
CA ILE A 96 11.38 -8.71 -5.10
C ILE A 96 12.51 -8.90 -6.11
N GLY A 97 12.25 -9.63 -7.22
CA GLY A 97 13.21 -9.78 -8.31
C GLY A 97 13.61 -8.43 -8.92
N GLN A 98 12.65 -7.53 -9.10
CA GLN A 98 12.89 -6.20 -9.61
C GLN A 98 13.69 -5.31 -8.63
N ALA A 99 13.41 -5.42 -7.33
CA ALA A 99 14.20 -4.73 -6.30
C ALA A 99 15.69 -5.15 -6.34
N ALA A 100 15.96 -6.44 -6.55
CA ALA A 100 17.33 -6.95 -6.72
C ALA A 100 17.99 -6.37 -7.98
N GLU A 101 17.25 -6.25 -9.09
CA GLU A 101 17.77 -5.66 -10.33
C GLU A 101 18.14 -4.19 -10.13
N TRP A 102 17.27 -3.41 -9.49
CA TRP A 102 17.56 -1.99 -9.19
C TRP A 102 18.78 -1.84 -8.26
N ARG A 103 18.92 -2.70 -7.24
CA ARG A 103 20.11 -2.69 -6.36
C ARG A 103 21.39 -2.91 -7.14
N ARG A 104 21.42 -3.84 -8.11
CA ARG A 104 22.58 -4.06 -9.00
C ARG A 104 22.90 -2.82 -9.84
N ARG A 105 21.90 -1.99 -10.15
CA ARG A 105 22.06 -0.69 -10.83
C ARG A 105 22.32 0.48 -9.88
N GLY A 106 22.54 0.23 -8.58
CA GLY A 106 22.82 1.25 -7.57
C GLY A 106 21.60 2.00 -7.03
N VAL A 107 20.36 1.55 -7.36
CA VAL A 107 19.11 2.12 -6.87
C VAL A 107 18.55 1.19 -5.78
N SER A 108 18.62 1.63 -4.52
CA SER A 108 18.15 0.85 -3.37
C SER A 108 16.89 1.49 -2.80
N LEU A 109 15.74 0.91 -3.07
CA LEU A 109 14.42 1.38 -2.64
C LEU A 109 13.70 0.28 -1.86
N SER A 110 12.78 0.67 -0.98
CA SER A 110 11.78 -0.26 -0.47
C SER A 110 10.72 -0.52 -1.53
N VAL A 111 10.20 -1.75 -1.60
CA VAL A 111 9.11 -2.12 -2.49
C VAL A 111 7.94 -2.60 -1.66
N ALA A 112 6.82 -1.89 -1.77
CA ALA A 112 5.57 -2.24 -1.12
C ALA A 112 4.73 -3.13 -2.05
N VAL A 113 4.14 -4.19 -1.50
CA VAL A 113 3.31 -5.15 -2.22
C VAL A 113 1.99 -5.33 -1.48
N ASN A 114 0.89 -5.16 -2.19
CA ASN A 114 -0.46 -5.39 -1.68
C ASN A 114 -0.70 -6.89 -1.47
N ILE A 115 -1.14 -7.26 -0.28
CA ILE A 115 -1.42 -8.64 0.12
C ILE A 115 -2.92 -8.82 0.26
N SER A 116 -3.48 -9.74 -0.53
CA SER A 116 -4.91 -10.05 -0.46
C SER A 116 -5.31 -10.69 0.87
N ALA A 117 -6.56 -10.53 1.25
CA ALA A 117 -7.11 -11.17 2.45
C ALA A 117 -6.97 -12.71 2.42
N ALA A 118 -7.09 -13.34 1.23
CA ALA A 118 -6.84 -14.78 1.05
C ALA A 118 -5.38 -15.15 1.32
N SER A 119 -4.43 -14.27 0.96
CA SER A 119 -3.00 -14.52 1.16
C SER A 119 -2.59 -14.37 2.62
N VAL A 120 -3.19 -13.42 3.36
CA VAL A 120 -2.96 -13.27 4.82
C VAL A 120 -3.46 -14.49 5.59
N ALA A 121 -4.46 -15.21 5.07
CA ALA A 121 -4.97 -16.45 5.65
C ALA A 121 -4.16 -17.70 5.22
N ASP A 122 -3.16 -17.56 4.36
CA ASP A 122 -2.33 -18.67 3.89
C ASP A 122 -1.05 -18.79 4.73
N GLU A 123 -0.98 -19.83 5.58
CA GLU A 123 0.19 -20.11 6.43
C GLU A 123 1.52 -20.24 5.65
N ARG A 124 1.47 -20.49 4.34
CA ARG A 124 2.66 -20.58 3.49
C ARG A 124 3.26 -19.24 3.11
N LEU A 125 2.56 -18.13 3.36
CA LEU A 125 2.99 -16.80 2.92
C LEU A 125 4.36 -16.42 3.50
N ALA A 126 4.60 -16.61 4.79
CA ALA A 126 5.87 -16.30 5.44
C ALA A 126 7.04 -17.08 4.80
N GLY A 127 6.87 -18.39 4.61
CA GLY A 127 7.87 -19.24 3.94
C GLY A 127 8.12 -18.85 2.49
N THR A 128 7.07 -18.44 1.77
CA THR A 128 7.19 -17.96 0.39
C THR A 128 8.01 -16.68 0.32
N ILE A 129 7.73 -15.70 1.18
CA ILE A 129 8.47 -14.44 1.26
C ILE A 129 9.94 -14.67 1.58
N ASP A 130 10.23 -15.47 2.60
CA ASP A 130 11.59 -15.78 3.01
C ASP A 130 12.38 -16.49 1.89
N ALA A 131 11.76 -17.44 1.18
CA ALA A 131 12.38 -18.11 0.03
C ALA A 131 12.69 -17.13 -1.11
N LEU A 132 11.79 -16.19 -1.42
CA LEU A 132 11.98 -15.17 -2.45
C LEU A 132 13.09 -14.17 -2.08
N LEU A 133 13.09 -13.67 -0.83
CA LEU A 133 14.11 -12.74 -0.34
C LEU A 133 15.51 -13.39 -0.42
N ARG A 134 15.64 -14.66 -0.04
CA ARG A 134 16.90 -15.41 -0.17
C ARG A 134 17.28 -15.65 -1.62
N ARG A 135 16.34 -16.08 -2.46
CA ARG A 135 16.59 -16.35 -3.89
C ARG A 135 17.16 -15.14 -4.62
N PHE A 136 16.64 -13.96 -4.34
CA PHE A 136 17.04 -12.71 -5.01
C PHE A 136 18.10 -11.90 -4.24
N ASP A 137 18.54 -12.36 -3.08
CA ASP A 137 19.47 -11.64 -2.19
C ASP A 137 18.98 -10.22 -1.85
N VAL A 138 17.70 -10.09 -1.50
CA VAL A 138 17.07 -8.81 -1.12
C VAL A 138 16.94 -8.76 0.40
N PRO A 139 17.47 -7.72 1.07
CA PRO A 139 17.25 -7.55 2.51
C PRO A 139 15.79 -7.40 2.86
N ALA A 140 15.31 -8.10 3.89
CA ALA A 140 13.89 -8.10 4.30
C ALA A 140 13.34 -6.68 4.53
N ARG A 141 14.14 -5.76 5.08
CA ARG A 141 13.78 -4.35 5.29
C ARG A 141 13.44 -3.57 4.01
N GLN A 142 13.73 -4.12 2.82
CA GLN A 142 13.35 -3.52 1.54
C GLN A 142 11.97 -3.98 1.05
N LEU A 143 11.37 -4.95 1.72
CA LEU A 143 10.00 -5.37 1.44
C LEU A 143 9.04 -4.75 2.46
N VAL A 144 7.96 -4.18 1.95
CA VAL A 144 6.80 -3.72 2.74
C VAL A 144 5.59 -4.52 2.28
N LEU A 145 4.84 -5.09 3.20
CA LEU A 145 3.56 -5.72 2.88
C LEU A 145 2.43 -4.75 3.22
N GLU A 146 1.61 -4.43 2.25
CA GLU A 146 0.42 -3.59 2.42
C GLU A 146 -0.79 -4.48 2.60
N ILE A 147 -1.48 -4.34 3.73
CA ILE A 147 -2.67 -5.10 4.09
C ILE A 147 -3.81 -4.14 4.38
N THR A 148 -5.00 -4.43 3.87
CA THR A 148 -6.18 -3.60 4.18
C THR A 148 -6.70 -3.89 5.58
N GLU A 149 -7.31 -2.89 6.21
CA GLU A 149 -8.00 -3.03 7.49
C GLU A 149 -9.01 -4.20 7.48
N THR A 150 -9.74 -4.35 6.38
CA THR A 150 -10.75 -5.39 6.20
C THR A 150 -10.15 -6.80 6.14
N ALA A 151 -8.95 -6.97 5.60
CA ALA A 151 -8.27 -8.26 5.51
C ALA A 151 -7.98 -8.83 6.91
N VAL A 152 -7.62 -7.97 7.86
CA VAL A 152 -7.31 -8.35 9.25
C VAL A 152 -8.56 -8.73 10.04
N LEU A 153 -9.75 -8.17 9.70
CA LEU A 153 -10.95 -8.33 10.51
C LEU A 153 -11.55 -9.73 10.51
N ARG A 154 -11.26 -10.58 9.53
CA ARG A 154 -11.87 -11.91 9.39
C ARG A 154 -11.28 -12.97 10.31
N ASP A 155 -9.99 -13.01 10.45
CA ASP A 155 -9.25 -13.86 11.38
C ASP A 155 -8.15 -13.04 12.07
N PRO A 156 -8.50 -12.25 13.07
CA PRO A 156 -7.55 -11.34 13.70
C PRO A 156 -6.41 -12.04 14.43
N GLU A 157 -6.62 -13.25 14.94
CA GLU A 157 -5.61 -13.99 15.71
C GLU A 157 -4.61 -14.66 14.77
N GLY A 158 -5.07 -15.46 13.80
CA GLY A 158 -4.19 -16.09 12.80
C GLY A 158 -3.44 -15.08 11.95
N CYS A 159 -4.11 -13.99 11.56
CA CYS A 159 -3.46 -12.88 10.86
C CYS A 159 -2.35 -12.23 11.70
N ALA A 160 -2.59 -11.98 12.99
CA ALA A 160 -1.59 -11.37 13.86
C ALA A 160 -0.35 -12.26 14.03
N GLU A 161 -0.53 -13.57 14.24
CA GLU A 161 0.57 -14.53 14.37
C GLU A 161 1.45 -14.54 13.10
N LEU A 162 0.84 -14.66 11.92
CA LEU A 162 1.54 -14.64 10.64
C LEU A 162 2.29 -13.32 10.40
N LEU A 163 1.65 -12.18 10.69
CA LEU A 163 2.28 -10.87 10.53
C LEU A 163 3.44 -10.66 11.52
N HIS A 164 3.34 -11.18 12.74
CA HIS A 164 4.46 -11.15 13.70
C HIS A 164 5.64 -12.01 13.22
N GLU A 165 5.39 -13.18 12.63
CA GLU A 165 6.45 -14.00 12.03
C GLU A 165 7.17 -13.24 10.90
N ILE A 166 6.41 -12.67 9.98
CA ILE A 166 6.93 -11.91 8.82
C ILE A 166 7.71 -10.66 9.29
N ALA A 167 7.15 -9.90 10.23
CA ALA A 167 7.80 -8.71 10.79
C ALA A 167 9.07 -9.09 11.59
N GLY A 168 9.06 -10.22 12.30
CA GLY A 168 10.22 -10.77 12.99
C GLY A 168 11.38 -11.13 12.05
N ALA A 169 11.11 -11.45 10.80
CA ALA A 169 12.11 -11.62 9.74
C ALA A 169 12.65 -10.29 9.18
N GLY A 170 12.12 -9.14 9.62
CA GLY A 170 12.57 -7.80 9.24
C GLY A 170 11.82 -7.18 8.06
N VAL A 171 10.69 -7.77 7.64
CA VAL A 171 9.77 -7.18 6.65
C VAL A 171 8.90 -6.14 7.33
N SER A 172 8.68 -5.00 6.69
CA SER A 172 7.77 -3.97 7.22
C SER A 172 6.33 -4.27 6.87
N ILE A 173 5.41 -3.98 7.80
CA ILE A 173 3.96 -4.12 7.58
C ILE A 173 3.34 -2.73 7.52
N SER A 174 2.59 -2.46 6.46
CA SER A 174 1.82 -1.23 6.25
C SER A 174 0.34 -1.54 6.27
N LEU A 175 -0.43 -0.78 7.05
CA LEU A 175 -1.88 -0.88 7.07
C LEU A 175 -2.48 0.11 6.09
N ASP A 176 -3.19 -0.41 5.10
CA ASP A 176 -3.84 0.36 4.04
C ASP A 176 -5.30 0.73 4.37
N ASP A 177 -5.82 1.77 3.73
CA ASP A 177 -7.19 2.30 3.89
C ASP A 177 -7.54 2.68 5.34
N PHE A 178 -6.55 3.14 6.14
CA PHE A 178 -6.79 3.47 7.54
C PHE A 178 -7.82 4.58 7.71
N GLY A 179 -8.83 4.29 8.54
CA GLY A 179 -9.89 5.22 8.91
C GLY A 179 -11.17 5.11 8.06
N THR A 180 -11.21 4.26 7.05
CA THR A 180 -12.40 4.01 6.23
C THR A 180 -13.29 2.90 6.80
N GLY A 181 -12.77 2.10 7.74
CA GLY A 181 -13.40 0.91 8.29
C GLY A 181 -13.93 1.06 9.72
N GLN A 182 -14.35 -0.08 10.27
CA GLN A 182 -14.85 -0.21 11.65
C GLN A 182 -13.79 -0.79 12.60
N SER A 183 -12.49 -0.57 12.34
CA SER A 183 -11.46 -1.13 13.20
C SER A 183 -11.52 -0.60 14.61
N SER A 184 -11.50 -1.52 15.55
CA SER A 184 -11.25 -1.20 16.94
C SER A 184 -9.76 -0.88 17.09
N LEU A 185 -9.42 0.33 17.57
CA LEU A 185 -8.07 0.75 17.91
C LEU A 185 -7.30 -0.30 18.74
N SER A 186 -8.02 -1.05 19.59
CA SER A 186 -7.43 -2.12 20.40
C SER A 186 -6.89 -3.30 19.58
N ARG A 187 -7.39 -3.50 18.35
CA ARG A 187 -6.87 -4.53 17.43
C ARG A 187 -5.62 -4.05 16.71
N LEU A 188 -5.62 -2.80 16.27
CA LEU A 188 -4.44 -2.19 15.67
C LEU A 188 -3.20 -2.34 16.57
N LEU A 189 -3.37 -2.14 17.90
CA LEU A 189 -2.29 -2.26 18.88
C LEU A 189 -1.71 -3.69 19.02
N ARG A 190 -2.37 -4.71 18.48
CA ARG A 190 -1.89 -6.10 18.52
C ARG A 190 -1.11 -6.51 17.26
N LEU A 191 -1.14 -5.68 16.23
CA LEU A 191 -0.48 -5.96 14.96
C LEU A 191 0.91 -5.32 14.93
N PRO A 192 1.89 -5.95 14.30
CA PRO A 192 3.24 -5.41 14.16
C PRO A 192 3.31 -4.38 13.03
N ILE A 193 2.46 -3.35 13.12
CA ILE A 193 2.38 -2.30 12.11
C ILE A 193 3.58 -1.35 12.22
N HIS A 194 4.15 -0.97 11.10
CA HIS A 194 5.25 -0.01 10.99
C HIS A 194 4.80 1.28 10.30
N GLU A 195 3.82 1.17 9.41
CA GLU A 195 3.36 2.26 8.55
C GLU A 195 1.83 2.23 8.45
N LEU A 196 1.22 3.42 8.44
CA LEU A 196 -0.21 3.61 8.16
C LEU A 196 -0.35 4.40 6.86
N LYS A 197 -1.20 3.93 5.94
CA LYS A 197 -1.54 4.66 4.72
C LYS A 197 -2.81 5.45 4.97
N LEU A 198 -2.72 6.76 4.82
CA LEU A 198 -3.85 7.66 4.92
C LEU A 198 -4.56 7.72 3.57
N ASP A 199 -5.79 7.20 3.53
CA ASP A 199 -6.58 7.12 2.31
C ASP A 199 -6.77 8.48 1.63
N ARG A 200 -6.80 8.45 0.30
CA ARG A 200 -6.99 9.63 -0.57
C ARG A 200 -8.21 10.48 -0.24
N GLU A 201 -9.26 9.90 0.34
CA GLU A 201 -10.46 10.67 0.71
C GLU A 201 -10.17 11.69 1.81
N PHE A 202 -9.31 11.33 2.78
CA PHE A 202 -8.84 12.27 3.81
C PHE A 202 -7.97 13.36 3.21
N VAL A 203 -7.03 12.98 2.31
CA VAL A 203 -6.12 13.93 1.65
C VAL A 203 -6.91 14.91 0.77
N ARG A 204 -7.85 14.44 -0.03
CA ARG A 204 -8.72 15.29 -0.84
C ARG A 204 -9.62 16.21 0.00
N ALA A 205 -10.09 15.70 1.15
CA ALA A 205 -10.94 16.46 2.03
C ALA A 205 -10.23 17.67 2.63
N MET A 206 -8.89 17.68 2.74
CA MET A 206 -8.10 18.84 3.20
C MET A 206 -8.32 20.08 2.33
N SER A 207 -8.57 19.91 1.03
CA SER A 207 -8.88 21.01 0.12
C SER A 207 -10.22 21.71 0.42
N ALA A 208 -11.10 21.09 1.24
CA ALA A 208 -12.44 21.59 1.54
C ALA A 208 -12.52 22.50 2.79
N GLY A 209 -11.40 22.70 3.52
CA GLY A 209 -11.35 23.65 4.65
C GLY A 209 -10.63 23.16 5.91
N HIS A 210 -10.37 24.06 6.84
CA HIS A 210 -9.56 23.86 8.05
C HIS A 210 -10.01 22.73 8.99
N ASP A 211 -11.29 22.40 9.04
CA ASP A 211 -11.77 21.31 9.91
C ASP A 211 -11.25 19.93 9.47
N LYS A 212 -11.04 19.75 8.17
CA LYS A 212 -10.49 18.52 7.62
C LYS A 212 -8.98 18.39 7.87
N ASP A 213 -8.25 19.51 7.86
CA ASP A 213 -6.85 19.55 8.26
C ASP A 213 -6.67 19.11 9.71
N ARG A 214 -7.58 19.52 10.60
CA ARG A 214 -7.56 19.11 12.02
C ARG A 214 -7.75 17.60 12.18
N LEU A 215 -8.59 16.98 11.34
CA LEU A 215 -8.77 15.53 11.35
C LEU A 215 -7.50 14.81 10.90
N VAL A 216 -6.90 15.24 9.78
CA VAL A 216 -5.64 14.66 9.29
C VAL A 216 -4.53 14.84 10.33
N HIS A 217 -4.40 16.03 10.92
CA HIS A 217 -3.43 16.26 11.99
C HIS A 217 -3.65 15.35 13.21
N ALA A 218 -4.90 15.12 13.61
CA ALA A 218 -5.21 14.20 14.71
C ALA A 218 -4.81 12.76 14.39
N ILE A 219 -5.04 12.30 13.14
CA ILE A 219 -4.62 10.97 12.68
C ILE A 219 -3.08 10.85 12.68
N LEU A 220 -2.38 11.85 12.15
CA LEU A 220 -0.91 11.89 12.16
C LEU A 220 -0.35 11.84 13.58
N THR A 221 -0.89 12.65 14.48
CA THR A 221 -0.46 12.68 15.89
C THR A 221 -0.67 11.32 16.54
N PHE A 222 -1.86 10.72 16.35
CA PHE A 222 -2.18 9.40 16.87
C PHE A 222 -1.21 8.33 16.35
N ALA A 223 -0.94 8.30 15.04
CA ALA A 223 -0.02 7.34 14.44
C ALA A 223 1.40 7.49 14.99
N HIS A 224 1.90 8.72 15.10
CA HIS A 224 3.22 9.03 15.64
C HIS A 224 3.35 8.68 17.13
N ASP A 225 2.31 8.93 17.94
CA ASP A 225 2.29 8.55 19.35
C ASP A 225 2.37 7.01 19.55
N LEU A 226 1.90 6.24 18.58
CA LEU A 226 2.04 4.78 18.53
C LEU A 226 3.37 4.32 17.90
N GLY A 227 4.18 5.23 17.37
CA GLY A 227 5.45 4.91 16.74
C GLY A 227 5.33 4.46 15.28
N HIS A 228 4.21 4.74 14.61
CA HIS A 228 4.01 4.42 13.19
C HIS A 228 4.37 5.60 12.29
N ARG A 229 4.87 5.30 11.10
CA ARG A 229 5.01 6.27 10.01
C ARG A 229 3.68 6.41 9.27
N VAL A 230 3.47 7.56 8.63
CA VAL A 230 2.26 7.78 7.83
C VAL A 230 2.63 8.13 6.39
N VAL A 231 2.01 7.40 5.45
CA VAL A 231 2.06 7.67 4.02
C VAL A 231 0.72 8.27 3.58
N ALA A 232 0.73 9.49 3.08
CA ALA A 232 -0.47 10.10 2.52
C ALA A 232 -0.64 9.72 1.05
N GLU A 233 -1.82 9.22 0.70
CA GLU A 233 -2.14 8.76 -0.65
C GLU A 233 -2.94 9.77 -1.46
N GLY A 234 -2.87 9.63 -2.79
CA GLY A 234 -3.71 10.40 -3.70
C GLY A 234 -3.39 11.89 -3.74
N VAL A 235 -2.13 12.26 -3.54
CA VAL A 235 -1.67 13.64 -3.70
C VAL A 235 -1.78 14.04 -5.17
N GLU A 236 -2.67 14.98 -5.49
CA GLU A 236 -3.00 15.40 -6.86
C GLU A 236 -2.41 16.78 -7.23
N ASP A 237 -2.05 17.59 -6.25
CA ASP A 237 -1.49 18.91 -6.48
C ASP A 237 -0.43 19.31 -5.43
N ARG A 238 0.21 20.44 -5.71
CA ARG A 238 1.27 20.98 -4.88
C ARG A 238 0.75 21.48 -3.52
N ALA A 239 -0.43 22.06 -3.49
CA ALA A 239 -0.98 22.63 -2.25
C ALA A 239 -1.27 21.52 -1.23
N MET A 240 -1.78 20.37 -1.70
CA MET A 240 -1.93 19.16 -0.88
C MET A 240 -0.58 18.69 -0.32
N LEU A 241 0.44 18.61 -1.17
CA LEU A 241 1.77 18.18 -0.76
C LEU A 241 2.40 19.10 0.29
N ASP A 242 2.39 20.41 0.03
CA ASP A 242 2.91 21.43 0.97
C ASP A 242 2.14 21.34 2.31
N ARG A 243 0.82 21.14 2.27
CA ARG A 243 -0.02 21.04 3.45
C ARG A 243 0.28 19.80 4.28
N LEU A 244 0.47 18.63 3.65
CA LEU A 244 0.86 17.39 4.34
C LEU A 244 2.22 17.55 5.02
N ALA A 245 3.16 18.20 4.36
CA ALA A 245 4.46 18.51 4.94
C ALA A 245 4.35 19.42 6.16
N ASP A 246 3.54 20.49 6.09
CA ASP A 246 3.28 21.40 7.21
C ASP A 246 2.61 20.70 8.41
N LEU A 247 1.78 19.67 8.14
CA LEU A 247 1.13 18.86 9.18
C LEU A 247 2.04 17.78 9.77
N GLY A 248 3.25 17.60 9.21
CA GLY A 248 4.23 16.63 9.71
C GLY A 248 4.01 15.20 9.21
N CYS A 249 3.35 15.00 8.07
CA CYS A 249 3.25 13.69 7.43
C CYS A 249 4.64 13.21 6.98
N ASP A 250 4.92 11.90 7.10
CA ASP A 250 6.26 11.36 6.83
C ASP A 250 6.50 11.17 5.34
N GLU A 251 5.57 10.54 4.64
CA GLU A 251 5.68 10.21 3.22
C GLU A 251 4.42 10.60 2.45
N ALA A 252 4.58 10.74 1.15
CA ALA A 252 3.46 11.00 0.24
C ALA A 252 3.59 10.23 -1.06
N GLN A 253 2.44 9.87 -1.61
CA GLN A 253 2.27 9.20 -2.90
C GLN A 253 1.07 9.80 -3.64
N GLY A 254 1.19 9.94 -4.95
CA GLY A 254 0.09 10.46 -5.76
C GLY A 254 0.51 10.87 -7.17
N TYR A 255 -0.46 11.20 -8.02
CA TYR A 255 -0.20 11.53 -9.41
C TYR A 255 0.52 12.84 -9.60
N TYR A 256 0.49 13.73 -8.63
CA TYR A 256 1.31 14.92 -8.63
C TYR A 256 2.80 14.61 -8.54
N ILE A 257 3.16 13.59 -7.78
CA ILE A 257 4.54 13.13 -7.61
C ILE A 257 4.97 12.33 -8.84
N CYS A 258 4.27 11.24 -9.09
CA CYS A 258 4.49 10.40 -10.26
C CYS A 258 3.31 9.43 -10.46
N ARG A 259 2.97 9.14 -11.71
CA ARG A 259 2.09 8.01 -12.03
C ARG A 259 2.86 6.70 -11.92
N PRO A 260 2.18 5.55 -11.75
CA PRO A 260 2.85 4.25 -11.82
C PRO A 260 3.63 4.08 -13.13
N LEU A 261 4.93 3.78 -13.03
CA LEU A 261 5.86 3.62 -14.14
C LEU A 261 6.19 2.13 -14.38
N PRO A 262 6.51 1.72 -15.61
CA PRO A 262 7.20 0.47 -15.89
C PRO A 262 8.53 0.38 -15.12
N ALA A 263 8.98 -0.85 -14.85
CA ALA A 263 10.17 -1.10 -14.04
C ALA A 263 11.46 -0.50 -14.60
N ASP A 264 11.58 -0.46 -15.91
CA ASP A 264 12.74 0.05 -16.66
C ASP A 264 12.84 1.58 -16.65
N GLU A 265 11.71 2.29 -16.54
CA GLU A 265 11.67 3.75 -16.48
C GLU A 265 11.99 4.31 -15.09
N LEU A 266 11.81 3.51 -14.03
CA LEU A 266 11.93 3.98 -12.66
C LEU A 266 13.35 4.45 -12.30
N PRO A 267 14.46 3.74 -12.61
CA PRO A 267 15.80 4.19 -12.26
C PRO A 267 16.14 5.58 -12.84
N ASP A 268 15.79 5.83 -14.08
CA ASP A 268 16.02 7.12 -14.71
C ASP A 268 15.21 8.23 -14.06
N TRP A 269 13.98 7.91 -13.64
CA TRP A 269 13.13 8.86 -12.91
C TRP A 269 13.70 9.19 -11.52
N VAL A 270 14.20 8.16 -10.79
CA VAL A 270 14.79 8.31 -9.44
C VAL A 270 16.10 9.09 -9.48
N LEU A 271 16.96 8.77 -10.46
CA LEU A 271 18.31 9.33 -10.58
C LEU A 271 18.33 10.69 -11.28
N ARG A 272 17.23 11.13 -11.89
CA ARG A 272 17.14 12.42 -12.60
C ARG A 272 17.48 13.56 -11.63
N PRO A 273 18.46 14.42 -11.95
CA PRO A 273 18.74 15.61 -11.14
C PRO A 273 17.50 16.52 -11.12
N ARG A 274 16.94 16.77 -9.97
CA ARG A 274 15.82 17.70 -9.83
C ARG A 274 16.38 19.11 -9.75
N GLY A 275 16.22 19.88 -10.81
CA GLY A 275 16.56 21.30 -10.84
C GLY A 275 15.67 22.11 -9.91
N ALA A 276 16.00 23.39 -9.71
CA ALA A 276 15.21 24.30 -8.87
C ALA A 276 13.75 24.43 -9.35
N ALA A 277 13.49 24.28 -10.65
CA ALA A 277 12.15 24.28 -11.25
C ALA A 277 11.38 22.97 -11.05
N ASP A 278 12.09 21.85 -10.84
CA ASP A 278 11.51 20.51 -10.65
C ASP A 278 11.39 20.12 -9.19
N ARG A 279 11.66 21.04 -8.26
CA ARG A 279 11.45 20.78 -6.83
C ARG A 279 9.97 20.57 -6.57
N LEU A 280 9.64 19.44 -5.95
CA LEU A 280 8.27 19.10 -5.55
C LEU A 280 7.70 20.14 -4.56
N PHE A 281 8.57 20.91 -3.85
CA PHE A 281 8.20 21.89 -2.83
C PHE A 281 8.64 23.31 -3.15
N SER A 282 7.79 24.30 -2.81
CA SER A 282 8.07 25.73 -2.97
C SER A 282 9.00 26.32 -1.92
N ARG A 283 9.08 25.70 -0.75
CA ARG A 283 9.86 26.20 0.41
C ARG A 283 10.75 25.10 0.97
N PRO A 284 11.94 25.43 1.55
CA PRO A 284 12.58 24.53 2.48
C PRO A 284 11.62 24.34 3.66
N LEU A 285 11.35 23.09 4.04
CA LEU A 285 10.50 22.80 5.20
C LEU A 285 11.07 23.48 6.43
N GLY A 286 10.25 24.30 7.10
CA GLY A 286 10.66 25.03 8.31
C GLY A 286 11.04 24.06 9.43
N ALA A 287 12.05 24.43 10.22
CA ALA A 287 12.61 23.60 11.29
C ALA A 287 11.63 23.26 12.45
N GLY A 288 10.41 23.81 12.46
CA GLY A 288 9.51 23.72 13.61
C GLY A 288 8.65 22.47 13.72
N ALA A 289 8.36 21.77 12.62
CA ALA A 289 7.46 20.59 12.63
C ALA A 289 8.16 19.27 13.03
N TRP A 290 9.50 19.25 13.08
CA TRP A 290 10.32 18.04 13.16
C TRP A 290 11.17 17.94 14.43
N GLU A 291 10.88 18.69 15.49
CA GLU A 291 11.73 18.78 16.69
C GLU A 291 11.79 17.50 17.56
N LYS A 292 10.97 16.51 17.28
CA LYS A 292 11.10 15.20 17.96
C LYS A 292 11.71 14.17 17.02
N PRO A 293 12.95 13.68 17.27
CA PRO A 293 13.46 12.55 16.52
C PRO A 293 12.59 11.34 16.82
N PHE A 294 12.11 10.67 15.77
CA PHE A 294 11.46 9.36 15.87
C PHE A 294 12.41 8.40 16.62
N ARG A 295 12.07 8.06 17.85
CA ARG A 295 12.66 6.94 18.58
C ARG A 295 11.65 5.81 18.51
N ALA A 296 11.94 4.78 17.74
CA ALA A 296 11.19 3.54 17.83
C ALA A 296 11.15 3.12 19.30
N PRO A 297 9.97 2.91 19.90
CA PRO A 297 9.91 2.39 21.26
C PRO A 297 10.55 1.02 21.25
N ALA A 298 11.54 0.81 22.16
CA ALA A 298 12.03 -0.52 22.47
C ALA A 298 10.86 -1.25 23.17
N VAL A 299 10.03 -1.94 22.43
CA VAL A 299 8.98 -2.78 22.99
C VAL A 299 9.64 -4.01 23.58
N ALA A 300 9.97 -3.95 24.85
CA ALA A 300 10.32 -5.12 25.63
C ALA A 300 9.04 -5.92 25.90
N TRP A 301 8.79 -6.92 25.11
CA TRP A 301 7.76 -7.91 25.39
C TRP A 301 8.27 -8.80 26.54
N ARG A 302 7.56 -8.79 27.66
CA ARG A 302 7.63 -9.82 28.71
C ARG A 302 6.46 -10.77 28.53
#